data_5a19f3dfe1ee822f07e472a2933e9e4e
#
_entry.id   5a19f3dfe1ee822f07e472a2933e9e4e
#
_cell.length_a   1.000
_cell.length_b   1.000
_cell.length_c   1.000
_cell.angle_alpha   90.00
_cell.angle_beta   90.00
_cell.angle_gamma   90.00
#
_symmetry.space_group_name_H-M   'P 1'
#
loop_
_entity.id
_entity.type
_entity.pdbx_description
1 polymer ?
#
loop_
_entity_poly.entity_id
_entity_poly.type
_entity_poly.pdbx_seq_one_letter_code
_entity_poly.pdbx_strand_id
1 'polypeptide(L)'
;MLDIKSMAISFELFGAFVSLILGAFFFLQKNKDEIDRDIMNVVSLGALLLISDSMTYFYDGVTTDLGFIINKLATFLVYACNYTLLMLFGKCLIDYVKPNKKQRYVFCVVFICIIISLIMLVASQFFDIIYYFDEFNVYHRTNLYFLSQITSFIGIFCYGYFLLKNKNKMMKNEYFATLCYVVIPSLCTIIQTFIYGFPFQILSLVISGWLLFLTRDLAVRNNLKQALDSKDSYLSKMSHDLRTPLNGIIGLLDINDNHPDDTELNQRSRDKARVAANHLLSLLNDVLELSKLDSQRATLIEEPFDLRDVLDEVETISKLKAESMNINLICNYKDGLTCPYVYGSSLHMKQILLNLVDNAIKYNKVDGFVKLDVNVKRHKEDLITYEFVVKDNGLGIDKEYLDHIFEPFSQENQNFNEYRLGTGLGMSIVKGLVELMKGSISVTSKKGEGSTFEVVIPFKIAPEIVKNTKDSKVSIKGKKVLLVEDNDLNREIAKTLLEDEGVLVSEAVDGLDALKVFEESEIGYFDLVLMDVMMPNMNGLSTTRAIRELNRIDSNLPIIALSANAYAEDIKKTKDAGMNDYVSKPFKIENLVEMIDKYC
;
A
#
# COMPACT_ATOMS: atom_id res chain seq x y z
N MET A 1 -15.57 50.60 34.61
CA MET A 1 -15.48 50.36 33.16
C MET A 1 -14.14 49.73 32.88
N LEU A 2 -14.10 48.49 32.46
CA LEU A 2 -12.81 47.91 31.98
C LEU A 2 -12.37 48.75 30.79
N ASP A 3 -11.16 49.30 30.87
CA ASP A 3 -10.55 50.04 29.78
C ASP A 3 -10.43 49.12 28.55
N ILE A 4 -10.76 49.62 27.37
CA ILE A 4 -10.69 48.89 26.11
C ILE A 4 -9.30 48.25 25.92
N LYS A 5 -8.23 48.97 26.34
CA LYS A 5 -6.85 48.42 26.33
C LYS A 5 -6.72 47.17 27.19
N SER A 6 -7.22 47.17 28.42
CA SER A 6 -7.15 46.00 29.33
C SER A 6 -7.93 44.81 28.80
N MET A 7 -9.06 45.06 28.14
CA MET A 7 -9.80 43.99 27.48
C MET A 7 -9.03 43.40 26.28
N ALA A 8 -8.46 44.26 25.43
CA ALA A 8 -7.67 43.82 24.28
C ALA A 8 -6.48 42.93 24.73
N ILE A 9 -5.68 43.39 25.68
CA ILE A 9 -4.57 42.65 26.25
C ILE A 9 -5.02 41.28 26.79
N SER A 10 -6.13 41.23 27.54
CA SER A 10 -6.66 40.00 28.11
C SER A 10 -7.06 38.99 27.07
N PHE A 11 -7.74 39.41 25.99
CA PHE A 11 -8.14 38.53 24.88
C PHE A 11 -6.95 38.02 24.09
N GLU A 12 -5.95 38.85 23.85
CA GLU A 12 -4.76 38.48 23.11
C GLU A 12 -3.89 37.49 23.89
N LEU A 13 -3.66 37.71 25.18
CA LEU A 13 -2.92 36.80 26.04
C LEU A 13 -3.64 35.45 26.17
N PHE A 14 -4.98 35.46 26.30
CA PHE A 14 -5.76 34.23 26.28
C PHE A 14 -5.63 33.49 24.93
N GLY A 15 -5.74 34.20 23.83
CA GLY A 15 -5.54 33.67 22.48
C GLY A 15 -4.15 33.08 22.26
N ALA A 16 -3.11 33.77 22.76
CA ALA A 16 -1.73 33.30 22.72
C ALA A 16 -1.56 31.99 23.52
N PHE A 17 -2.12 31.94 24.73
CA PHE A 17 -2.10 30.74 25.57
C PHE A 17 -2.76 29.53 24.87
N VAL A 18 -3.94 29.72 24.27
CA VAL A 18 -4.61 28.67 23.50
C VAL A 18 -3.78 28.23 22.29
N SER A 19 -3.18 29.19 21.56
CA SER A 19 -2.31 28.87 20.41
C SER A 19 -1.06 28.08 20.83
N LEU A 20 -0.45 28.41 21.98
CA LEU A 20 0.69 27.64 22.51
C LEU A 20 0.29 26.22 22.90
N ILE A 21 -0.88 26.02 23.53
CA ILE A 21 -1.39 24.69 23.86
C ILE A 21 -1.63 23.88 22.59
N LEU A 22 -2.27 24.45 21.57
CA LEU A 22 -2.50 23.77 20.30
C LEU A 22 -1.20 23.44 19.59
N GLY A 23 -0.24 24.35 19.58
CA GLY A 23 1.09 24.11 19.02
C GLY A 23 1.84 22.98 19.74
N ALA A 24 1.81 22.96 21.09
CA ALA A 24 2.42 21.90 21.90
C ALA A 24 1.74 20.55 21.68
N PHE A 25 0.41 20.52 21.65
CA PHE A 25 -0.34 19.29 21.33
C PHE A 25 0.08 18.71 19.98
N PHE A 26 0.20 19.56 18.98
CA PHE A 26 0.61 19.13 17.64
C PHE A 26 2.08 18.72 17.60
N PHE A 27 2.95 19.37 18.37
CA PHE A 27 4.37 19.01 18.46
C PHE A 27 4.57 17.56 18.96
N LEU A 28 3.69 17.07 19.82
CA LEU A 28 3.75 15.72 20.39
C LEU A 28 3.26 14.62 19.44
N GLN A 29 2.60 14.94 18.34
CA GLN A 29 2.17 13.95 17.35
C GLN A 29 3.37 13.38 16.56
N LYS A 30 3.47 12.05 16.47
CA LYS A 30 4.63 11.34 15.86
C LYS A 30 4.67 11.37 14.32
N ASN A 31 3.53 11.32 13.66
CA ASN A 31 3.45 11.21 12.18
C ASN A 31 2.81 12.47 11.60
N LYS A 32 3.64 13.37 11.07
CA LYS A 32 3.20 14.65 10.49
C LYS A 32 3.59 14.70 9.02
N ASP A 33 2.62 15.04 8.17
CA ASP A 33 2.92 15.42 6.80
C ASP A 33 3.42 16.88 6.70
N GLU A 34 3.77 17.33 5.50
CA GLU A 34 4.26 18.70 5.27
C GLU A 34 3.19 19.75 5.59
N ILE A 35 1.94 19.47 5.25
CA ILE A 35 0.78 20.35 5.49
C ILE A 35 0.57 20.54 6.99
N ASP A 36 0.65 19.45 7.75
CA ASP A 36 0.49 19.48 9.20
C ASP A 36 1.56 20.37 9.86
N ARG A 37 2.81 20.29 9.40
CA ARG A 37 3.89 21.16 9.89
C ARG A 37 3.65 22.63 9.57
N ASP A 38 3.13 22.93 8.39
CA ASP A 38 2.85 24.31 7.98
C ASP A 38 1.69 24.91 8.79
N ILE A 39 0.63 24.15 9.05
CA ILE A 39 -0.48 24.58 9.92
C ILE A 39 0.02 24.80 11.36
N MET A 40 0.87 23.93 11.87
CA MET A 40 1.50 24.11 13.18
C MET A 40 2.29 25.42 13.26
N ASN A 41 3.06 25.72 12.22
CA ASN A 41 3.84 26.96 12.14
C ASN A 41 2.93 28.20 12.12
N VAL A 42 1.79 28.13 11.40
CA VAL A 42 0.77 29.21 11.40
C VAL A 42 0.21 29.43 12.80
N VAL A 43 -0.17 28.37 13.52
CA VAL A 43 -0.74 28.47 14.87
C VAL A 43 0.30 29.00 15.87
N SER A 44 1.53 28.50 15.81
CA SER A 44 2.62 28.91 16.72
C SER A 44 3.04 30.37 16.48
N LEU A 45 3.12 30.79 15.23
CA LEU A 45 3.42 32.18 14.88
C LEU A 45 2.27 33.11 15.26
N GLY A 46 1.03 32.61 15.22
CA GLY A 46 -0.15 33.33 15.74
C GLY A 46 -0.03 33.64 17.24
N ALA A 47 0.53 32.74 18.04
CA ALA A 47 0.81 33.03 19.47
C ALA A 47 1.82 34.17 19.64
N LEU A 48 2.92 34.13 18.86
CA LEU A 48 3.92 35.19 18.89
C LEU A 48 3.34 36.54 18.46
N LEU A 49 2.47 36.55 17.45
CA LEU A 49 1.77 37.75 16.98
C LEU A 49 0.93 38.36 18.10
N LEU A 50 0.10 37.55 18.78
CA LEU A 50 -0.76 38.03 19.88
C LEU A 50 0.05 38.55 21.08
N ILE A 51 1.14 37.87 21.47
CA ILE A 51 2.02 38.33 22.54
C ILE A 51 2.64 39.70 22.15
N SER A 52 3.12 39.80 20.90
CA SER A 52 3.75 41.04 20.43
C SER A 52 2.73 42.20 20.40
N ASP A 53 1.50 41.94 19.95
CA ASP A 53 0.47 42.97 19.90
C ASP A 53 0.04 43.41 21.32
N SER A 54 -0.14 42.49 22.27
CA SER A 54 -0.39 42.79 23.69
C SER A 54 0.69 43.67 24.28
N MET A 55 1.96 43.44 23.91
CA MET A 55 3.09 44.27 24.36
C MET A 55 3.00 45.69 23.81
N THR A 56 2.54 45.87 22.56
CA THR A 56 2.33 47.25 22.01
C THR A 56 1.33 48.03 22.82
N TYR A 57 0.17 47.41 23.22
CA TYR A 57 -0.81 48.05 24.08
C TYR A 57 -0.32 48.35 25.49
N PHE A 58 0.50 47.45 26.05
CA PHE A 58 1.02 47.59 27.41
C PHE A 58 2.08 48.71 27.54
N TYR A 59 2.97 48.85 26.57
CA TYR A 59 4.06 49.84 26.59
C TYR A 59 3.73 51.15 25.86
N ASP A 60 2.56 51.29 25.24
CA ASP A 60 2.11 52.51 24.60
C ASP A 60 1.95 53.64 25.65
N GLY A 61 2.70 54.73 25.53
CA GLY A 61 2.73 55.85 26.47
C GLY A 61 3.72 55.67 27.64
N VAL A 62 4.50 54.57 27.71
CA VAL A 62 5.53 54.36 28.72
C VAL A 62 6.84 55.02 28.28
N THR A 63 7.24 56.12 28.94
CA THR A 63 8.35 57.03 28.53
C THR A 63 9.74 56.60 29.03
N THR A 64 9.89 55.36 29.52
CA THR A 64 11.23 54.85 29.90
C THR A 64 11.97 54.37 28.67
N ASP A 65 13.32 54.42 28.66
CA ASP A 65 14.14 53.92 27.55
C ASP A 65 13.84 52.47 27.23
N LEU A 66 13.63 51.63 28.25
CA LEU A 66 13.21 50.26 28.08
C LEU A 66 11.83 50.13 27.45
N GLY A 67 10.86 51.00 27.83
CA GLY A 67 9.53 51.09 27.26
C GLY A 67 9.56 51.40 25.77
N PHE A 68 10.39 52.35 25.34
CA PHE A 68 10.60 52.68 23.93
C PHE A 68 11.15 51.50 23.14
N ILE A 69 12.18 50.82 23.64
CA ILE A 69 12.81 49.67 22.98
C ILE A 69 11.80 48.54 22.81
N ILE A 70 11.07 48.19 23.88
CA ILE A 70 10.09 47.09 23.84
C ILE A 70 8.93 47.42 22.87
N ASN A 71 8.37 48.65 22.93
CA ASN A 71 7.26 49.04 22.07
C ASN A 71 7.66 49.02 20.57
N LYS A 72 8.87 49.54 20.27
CA LYS A 72 9.42 49.52 18.92
C LYS A 72 9.65 48.10 18.41
N LEU A 73 10.20 47.21 19.24
CA LEU A 73 10.44 45.79 18.90
C LEU A 73 9.13 45.03 18.76
N ALA A 74 8.17 45.25 19.67
CA ALA A 74 6.87 44.58 19.62
C ALA A 74 6.08 44.98 18.35
N THR A 75 6.05 46.27 18.01
CA THR A 75 5.42 46.75 16.78
C THR A 75 6.09 46.17 15.53
N PHE A 76 7.43 46.11 15.49
CA PHE A 76 8.14 45.46 14.40
C PHE A 76 7.73 44.01 14.25
N LEU A 77 7.66 43.24 15.36
CA LEU A 77 7.26 41.82 15.36
C LEU A 77 5.82 41.63 14.89
N VAL A 78 4.89 42.50 15.26
CA VAL A 78 3.48 42.45 14.78
C VAL A 78 3.42 42.47 13.25
N TYR A 79 4.13 43.41 12.61
CA TYR A 79 4.16 43.48 11.14
C TYR A 79 4.88 42.30 10.52
N ALA A 80 6.04 41.93 11.06
CA ALA A 80 6.84 40.81 10.55
C ALA A 80 6.08 39.48 10.63
N CYS A 81 5.39 39.21 11.76
CA CYS A 81 4.56 38.02 11.94
C CYS A 81 3.38 38.00 10.96
N ASN A 82 2.70 39.12 10.72
CA ASN A 82 1.60 39.20 9.74
C ASN A 82 2.07 38.80 8.33
N TYR A 83 3.21 39.33 7.86
CA TYR A 83 3.75 38.99 6.54
C TYR A 83 4.20 37.54 6.47
N THR A 84 4.80 37.03 7.54
CA THR A 84 5.24 35.63 7.62
C THR A 84 4.05 34.66 7.66
N LEU A 85 2.96 35.01 8.36
CA LEU A 85 1.71 34.22 8.35
C LEU A 85 1.11 34.13 6.95
N LEU A 86 1.09 35.25 6.21
CA LEU A 86 0.61 35.26 4.82
C LEU A 86 1.47 34.35 3.91
N MET A 87 2.80 34.32 4.14
CA MET A 87 3.72 33.45 3.43
C MET A 87 3.49 31.97 3.75
N LEU A 88 3.40 31.62 5.04
CA LEU A 88 3.17 30.25 5.51
C LEU A 88 1.82 29.70 5.02
N PHE A 89 0.78 30.53 5.04
CA PHE A 89 -0.51 30.16 4.50
C PHE A 89 -0.44 29.88 2.99
N GLY A 90 0.28 30.70 2.24
CA GLY A 90 0.53 30.46 0.80
C GLY A 90 1.26 29.14 0.55
N LYS A 91 2.25 28.81 1.38
CA LYS A 91 2.95 27.52 1.33
C LYS A 91 1.98 26.36 1.62
N CYS A 92 1.19 26.47 2.67
CA CYS A 92 0.17 25.47 3.00
C CYS A 92 -0.81 25.22 1.83
N LEU A 93 -1.24 26.26 1.11
CA LEU A 93 -2.08 26.14 -0.10
C LEU A 93 -1.37 25.42 -1.25
N ILE A 94 -0.06 25.67 -1.44
CA ILE A 94 0.74 25.00 -2.47
C ILE A 94 0.84 23.50 -2.18
N ASP A 95 1.14 23.15 -0.93
CA ASP A 95 1.34 21.75 -0.52
C ASP A 95 0.01 20.98 -0.54
N TYR A 96 -1.10 21.68 -0.25
CA TYR A 96 -2.44 21.10 -0.27
C TYR A 96 -2.94 20.80 -1.70
N VAL A 97 -2.87 21.79 -2.60
CA VAL A 97 -3.49 21.71 -3.93
C VAL A 97 -2.55 21.17 -4.99
N LYS A 98 -1.23 21.22 -4.75
CA LYS A 98 -0.16 20.86 -5.70
C LYS A 98 -0.35 21.54 -7.07
N PRO A 99 -0.27 22.88 -7.14
CA PRO A 99 -0.59 23.65 -8.33
C PRO A 99 0.36 23.36 -9.50
N ASN A 100 -0.15 23.48 -10.72
CA ASN A 100 0.67 23.40 -11.93
C ASN A 100 1.57 24.65 -12.09
N LYS A 101 2.54 24.61 -13.05
CA LYS A 101 3.49 25.70 -13.26
C LYS A 101 2.82 27.08 -13.45
N LYS A 102 1.71 27.18 -14.21
CA LYS A 102 0.98 28.45 -14.42
C LYS A 102 0.35 29.00 -13.15
N GLN A 103 -0.17 28.14 -12.29
CA GLN A 103 -0.81 28.56 -11.04
C GLN A 103 0.23 29.01 -9.99
N ARG A 104 1.47 28.52 -10.05
CA ARG A 104 2.56 28.93 -9.12
C ARG A 104 2.95 30.41 -9.27
N TYR A 105 2.72 31.04 -10.42
CA TYR A 105 3.03 32.47 -10.59
C TYR A 105 2.24 33.36 -9.62
N VAL A 106 1.01 32.97 -9.24
CA VAL A 106 0.21 33.72 -8.27
C VAL A 106 0.94 33.82 -6.94
N PHE A 107 1.53 32.72 -6.48
CA PHE A 107 2.31 32.70 -5.23
C PHE A 107 3.61 33.49 -5.33
N CYS A 108 4.29 33.46 -6.49
CA CYS A 108 5.50 34.26 -6.71
C CYS A 108 5.23 35.76 -6.58
N VAL A 109 4.08 36.24 -7.10
CA VAL A 109 3.71 37.65 -6.97
C VAL A 109 3.54 38.04 -5.51
N VAL A 110 2.77 37.24 -4.73
CA VAL A 110 2.57 37.49 -3.30
C VAL A 110 3.90 37.46 -2.54
N PHE A 111 4.77 36.49 -2.86
CA PHE A 111 6.07 36.35 -2.23
C PHE A 111 6.99 37.56 -2.46
N ILE A 112 7.02 38.08 -3.69
CA ILE A 112 7.77 39.32 -4.02
C ILE A 112 7.22 40.50 -3.23
N CYS A 113 5.89 40.66 -3.15
CA CYS A 113 5.28 41.74 -2.38
C CYS A 113 5.63 41.65 -0.88
N ILE A 114 5.65 40.42 -0.31
CA ILE A 114 6.07 40.19 1.09
C ILE A 114 7.52 40.63 1.30
N ILE A 115 8.43 40.25 0.41
CA ILE A 115 9.86 40.64 0.51
C ILE A 115 9.99 42.16 0.49
N ILE A 116 9.29 42.85 -0.43
CA ILE A 116 9.30 44.30 -0.52
C ILE A 116 8.80 44.92 0.80
N SER A 117 7.70 44.40 1.35
CA SER A 117 7.12 44.91 2.60
C SER A 117 8.03 44.69 3.81
N LEU A 118 8.74 43.56 3.85
CA LEU A 118 9.74 43.30 4.91
C LEU A 118 10.94 44.27 4.80
N ILE A 119 11.41 44.55 3.59
CA ILE A 119 12.47 45.55 3.37
C ILE A 119 12.00 46.94 3.82
N MET A 120 10.77 47.33 3.47
CA MET A 120 10.19 48.61 3.91
C MET A 120 10.02 48.65 5.43
N LEU A 121 9.64 47.55 6.08
CA LEU A 121 9.51 47.46 7.52
C LEU A 121 10.86 47.65 8.24
N VAL A 122 11.92 47.04 7.72
CA VAL A 122 13.28 47.23 8.23
C VAL A 122 13.73 48.68 8.03
N ALA A 123 13.51 49.25 6.85
CA ALA A 123 13.82 50.66 6.55
C ALA A 123 13.05 51.63 7.47
N SER A 124 11.81 51.31 7.84
CA SER A 124 10.99 52.09 8.74
C SER A 124 11.56 52.21 10.15
N GLN A 125 12.51 51.30 10.55
CA GLN A 125 13.18 51.45 11.84
C GLN A 125 14.15 52.63 11.87
N PHE A 126 14.59 53.13 10.71
CA PHE A 126 15.59 54.17 10.55
C PHE A 126 15.05 55.47 9.97
N PHE A 127 13.96 55.40 9.18
CA PHE A 127 13.48 56.49 8.35
C PHE A 127 11.98 56.84 8.55
N ASP A 128 11.32 56.26 9.57
CA ASP A 128 9.93 56.50 9.91
C ASP A 128 8.95 56.40 8.68
N ILE A 129 9.15 55.37 7.84
CA ILE A 129 8.42 55.22 6.58
C ILE A 129 6.96 54.80 6.82
N ILE A 130 6.72 53.79 7.67
CA ILE A 130 5.38 53.20 7.91
C ILE A 130 4.77 53.77 9.17
N TYR A 131 5.56 53.93 10.24
CA TYR A 131 5.16 54.41 11.53
C TYR A 131 6.33 55.06 12.27
N TYR A 132 6.02 55.89 13.29
CA TYR A 132 6.97 56.47 14.21
C TYR A 132 6.38 56.52 15.63
N PHE A 133 7.24 56.72 16.60
CA PHE A 133 6.90 56.98 18.00
C PHE A 133 7.26 58.42 18.38
N ASP A 134 6.34 59.11 19.04
CA ASP A 134 6.60 60.46 19.52
C ASP A 134 7.43 60.44 20.82
N GLU A 135 7.72 61.64 21.39
CA GLU A 135 8.47 61.81 22.65
C GLU A 135 7.79 61.15 23.86
N PHE A 136 6.49 60.85 23.75
CA PHE A 136 5.70 60.19 24.79
C PHE A 136 5.58 58.67 24.57
N ASN A 137 6.31 58.12 23.62
CA ASN A 137 6.24 56.68 23.23
C ASN A 137 4.84 56.25 22.73
N VAL A 138 4.11 57.19 22.10
CA VAL A 138 2.82 56.90 21.49
C VAL A 138 3.02 56.56 20.00
N TYR A 139 2.39 55.49 19.54
CA TYR A 139 2.46 55.02 18.15
C TYR A 139 1.67 55.92 17.20
N HIS A 140 2.29 56.36 16.12
CA HIS A 140 1.67 57.13 15.06
C HIS A 140 1.91 56.48 13.68
N ARG A 141 0.85 56.51 12.84
CA ARG A 141 0.92 56.06 11.44
C ARG A 141 1.39 57.23 10.55
N THR A 142 2.30 56.91 9.61
CA THR A 142 2.68 57.87 8.58
C THR A 142 1.68 57.89 7.43
N ASN A 143 1.82 58.85 6.51
CA ASN A 143 1.01 58.90 5.29
C ASN A 143 1.26 57.71 4.35
N LEU A 144 2.38 57.01 4.51
CA LEU A 144 2.76 55.83 3.71
C LEU A 144 2.34 54.50 4.38
N TYR A 145 1.66 54.54 5.54
CA TYR A 145 1.12 53.35 6.22
C TYR A 145 0.30 52.44 5.32
N PHE A 146 -0.48 53.03 4.37
CA PHE A 146 -1.31 52.24 3.47
C PHE A 146 -0.50 51.25 2.60
N LEU A 147 0.79 51.55 2.33
CA LEU A 147 1.65 50.65 1.57
C LEU A 147 1.86 49.33 2.29
N SER A 148 1.91 49.33 3.63
CA SER A 148 2.00 48.10 4.43
C SER A 148 0.77 47.21 4.28
N GLN A 149 -0.40 47.75 3.93
CA GLN A 149 -1.64 46.99 3.77
C GLN A 149 -1.81 46.41 2.35
N ILE A 150 -1.15 46.98 1.34
CA ILE A 150 -1.25 46.56 -0.07
C ILE A 150 -0.90 45.09 -0.22
N THR A 151 0.15 44.63 0.45
CA THR A 151 0.61 43.22 0.39
C THR A 151 -0.46 42.26 0.90
N SER A 152 -1.11 42.60 2.00
CA SER A 152 -2.24 41.83 2.55
C SER A 152 -3.40 41.73 1.57
N PHE A 153 -3.80 42.86 0.95
CA PHE A 153 -4.86 42.85 -0.05
C PHE A 153 -4.52 42.05 -1.29
N ILE A 154 -3.29 42.17 -1.83
CA ILE A 154 -2.82 41.36 -2.96
C ILE A 154 -2.88 39.87 -2.58
N GLY A 155 -2.40 39.50 -1.38
CA GLY A 155 -2.44 38.12 -0.88
C GLY A 155 -3.86 37.57 -0.81
N ILE A 156 -4.80 38.34 -0.27
CA ILE A 156 -6.22 37.98 -0.16
C ILE A 156 -6.84 37.71 -1.54
N PHE A 157 -6.65 38.64 -2.50
CA PHE A 157 -7.16 38.46 -3.86
C PHE A 157 -6.53 37.23 -4.57
N CYS A 158 -5.22 37.08 -4.47
CA CYS A 158 -4.50 36.00 -5.10
C CYS A 158 -4.89 34.63 -4.53
N TYR A 159 -4.96 34.51 -3.22
CA TYR A 159 -5.32 33.25 -2.56
C TYR A 159 -6.81 32.96 -2.69
N GLY A 160 -7.68 33.96 -2.60
CA GLY A 160 -9.11 33.81 -2.84
C GLY A 160 -9.40 33.31 -4.25
N TYR A 161 -8.80 33.94 -5.27
CA TYR A 161 -8.90 33.48 -6.67
C TYR A 161 -8.42 32.04 -6.84
N PHE A 162 -7.27 31.71 -6.22
CA PHE A 162 -6.69 30.37 -6.29
C PHE A 162 -7.62 29.31 -5.65
N LEU A 163 -8.21 29.60 -4.49
CA LEU A 163 -9.15 28.71 -3.80
C LEU A 163 -10.43 28.47 -4.63
N LEU A 164 -11.02 29.53 -5.17
CA LEU A 164 -12.22 29.40 -6.00
C LEU A 164 -11.99 28.52 -7.22
N LYS A 165 -10.84 28.65 -7.86
CA LYS A 165 -10.47 27.87 -9.04
C LYS A 165 -10.19 26.39 -8.74
N ASN A 166 -9.76 26.06 -7.53
CA ASN A 166 -9.37 24.69 -7.14
C ASN A 166 -10.33 24.06 -6.12
N LYS A 167 -11.55 24.55 -5.99
CA LYS A 167 -12.57 24.08 -5.04
C LYS A 167 -12.76 22.55 -5.05
N ASN A 168 -12.74 21.92 -6.22
CA ASN A 168 -12.98 20.49 -6.39
C ASN A 168 -11.79 19.60 -5.96
N LYS A 169 -10.64 20.19 -5.63
CA LYS A 169 -9.44 19.45 -5.17
C LYS A 169 -9.34 19.35 -3.66
N MET A 170 -10.25 19.95 -2.93
CA MET A 170 -10.26 20.01 -1.48
C MET A 170 -11.52 19.37 -0.92
N MET A 171 -11.44 18.76 0.26
CA MET A 171 -12.65 18.33 0.98
C MET A 171 -13.49 19.53 1.39
N LYS A 172 -14.82 19.39 1.42
CA LYS A 172 -15.74 20.51 1.68
C LYS A 172 -15.42 21.28 2.96
N ASN A 173 -15.13 20.58 4.05
CA ASN A 173 -14.85 21.19 5.35
C ASN A 173 -13.52 21.94 5.36
N GLU A 174 -12.49 21.36 4.76
CA GLU A 174 -11.17 21.99 4.66
C GLU A 174 -11.20 23.21 3.72
N TYR A 175 -11.90 23.11 2.60
CA TYR A 175 -12.14 24.25 1.71
C TYR A 175 -12.82 25.40 2.46
N PHE A 176 -13.86 25.09 3.25
CA PHE A 176 -14.58 26.10 4.02
C PHE A 176 -13.68 26.76 5.08
N ALA A 177 -12.91 25.99 5.85
CA ALA A 177 -11.98 26.52 6.84
C ALA A 177 -10.89 27.39 6.20
N THR A 178 -10.35 26.95 5.06
CA THR A 178 -9.33 27.69 4.31
C THR A 178 -9.90 29.00 3.74
N LEU A 179 -11.15 28.98 3.27
CA LEU A 179 -11.85 30.17 2.81
C LEU A 179 -12.11 31.15 3.98
N CYS A 180 -12.51 30.65 5.15
CA CYS A 180 -12.67 31.45 6.36
C CYS A 180 -11.37 32.15 6.76
N TYR A 181 -10.22 31.50 6.63
CA TYR A 181 -8.91 32.07 6.91
C TYR A 181 -8.58 33.27 6.01
N VAL A 182 -9.10 33.31 4.80
CA VAL A 182 -8.93 34.45 3.87
C VAL A 182 -9.98 35.53 4.10
N VAL A 183 -11.26 35.15 4.24
CA VAL A 183 -12.38 36.10 4.23
C VAL A 183 -12.57 36.80 5.57
N ILE A 184 -12.50 36.06 6.69
CA ILE A 184 -12.82 36.64 8.01
C ILE A 184 -11.82 37.73 8.42
N PRO A 185 -10.49 37.53 8.35
CA PRO A 185 -9.52 38.59 8.66
C PRO A 185 -9.64 39.78 7.74
N SER A 186 -10.03 39.57 6.47
CA SER A 186 -10.23 40.64 5.51
C SER A 186 -11.41 41.56 5.90
N LEU A 187 -12.53 40.97 6.29
CA LEU A 187 -13.69 41.71 6.79
C LEU A 187 -13.36 42.46 8.09
N CYS A 188 -12.64 41.80 9.00
CA CYS A 188 -12.18 42.41 10.25
C CYS A 188 -11.21 43.58 10.02
N THR A 189 -10.36 43.50 9.00
CA THR A 189 -9.48 44.62 8.60
C THR A 189 -10.30 45.85 8.18
N ILE A 190 -11.38 45.66 7.40
CA ILE A 190 -12.28 46.74 7.01
C ILE A 190 -12.97 47.34 8.25
N ILE A 191 -13.48 46.51 9.17
CA ILE A 191 -14.11 46.96 10.42
C ILE A 191 -13.12 47.77 11.27
N GLN A 192 -11.88 47.33 11.36
CA GLN A 192 -10.82 47.98 12.16
C GLN A 192 -10.44 49.36 11.61
N THR A 193 -10.73 49.68 10.33
CA THR A 193 -10.55 51.03 9.81
C THR A 193 -11.55 52.02 10.40
N PHE A 194 -12.75 51.56 10.84
CA PHE A 194 -13.81 52.40 11.41
C PHE A 194 -13.85 52.35 12.94
N ILE A 195 -13.44 51.22 13.55
CA ILE A 195 -13.43 51.02 15.01
C ILE A 195 -11.97 50.93 15.46
N TYR A 196 -11.47 52.05 16.01
CA TYR A 196 -10.11 52.16 16.49
C TYR A 196 -9.95 51.60 17.94
N GLY A 197 -8.83 50.96 18.24
CA GLY A 197 -8.43 50.55 19.58
C GLY A 197 -8.73 49.09 19.98
N PHE A 198 -9.31 48.27 19.09
CA PHE A 198 -9.50 46.85 19.33
C PHE A 198 -8.90 46.00 18.19
N PRO A 199 -8.14 44.92 18.47
CA PRO A 199 -7.33 44.16 17.47
C PRO A 199 -8.18 43.12 16.70
N PHE A 200 -9.28 43.55 16.05
CA PHE A 200 -10.19 42.64 15.33
C PHE A 200 -9.51 41.80 14.27
N GLN A 201 -8.59 42.39 13.50
CA GLN A 201 -7.86 41.69 12.42
C GLN A 201 -7.02 40.58 12.97
N ILE A 202 -6.22 40.86 14.01
CA ILE A 202 -5.25 39.90 14.59
C ILE A 202 -5.99 38.74 15.25
N LEU A 203 -6.98 39.03 16.07
CA LEU A 203 -7.82 38.00 16.70
C LEU A 203 -8.52 37.12 15.67
N SER A 204 -9.08 37.70 14.60
CA SER A 204 -9.74 36.93 13.56
C SER A 204 -8.78 36.03 12.76
N LEU A 205 -7.56 36.51 12.53
CA LEU A 205 -6.52 35.71 11.86
C LEU A 205 -6.14 34.48 12.68
N VAL A 206 -5.99 34.65 13.98
CA VAL A 206 -5.62 33.53 14.87
C VAL A 206 -6.78 32.56 15.06
N ILE A 207 -8.02 33.07 15.26
CA ILE A 207 -9.22 32.21 15.37
C ILE A 207 -9.44 31.40 14.08
N SER A 208 -9.27 32.02 12.92
CA SER A 208 -9.38 31.30 11.64
C SER A 208 -8.26 30.29 11.44
N GLY A 209 -7.05 30.54 11.98
CA GLY A 209 -5.96 29.56 12.05
C GLY A 209 -6.30 28.37 12.93
N TRP A 210 -6.94 28.57 14.08
CA TRP A 210 -7.44 27.48 14.92
C TRP A 210 -8.52 26.65 14.21
N LEU A 211 -9.43 27.28 13.48
CA LEU A 211 -10.45 26.60 12.70
C LEU A 211 -9.80 25.70 11.63
N LEU A 212 -8.78 26.20 10.97
CA LEU A 212 -8.01 25.46 9.96
C LEU A 212 -7.33 24.22 10.58
N PHE A 213 -6.72 24.41 11.76
CA PHE A 213 -6.13 23.33 12.53
C PHE A 213 -7.16 22.25 12.93
N LEU A 214 -8.28 22.66 13.54
CA LEU A 214 -9.31 21.74 14.03
C LEU A 214 -9.96 20.94 12.89
N THR A 215 -10.22 21.58 11.76
CA THR A 215 -10.80 20.88 10.59
C THR A 215 -9.83 19.86 10.00
N ARG A 216 -8.54 20.14 10.01
CA ARG A 216 -7.50 19.20 9.55
C ARG A 216 -7.37 18.00 10.49
N ASP A 217 -7.29 18.24 11.80
CA ASP A 217 -7.20 17.15 12.79
C ASP A 217 -8.42 16.23 12.71
N LEU A 218 -9.63 16.79 12.58
CA LEU A 218 -10.85 16.01 12.39
C LEU A 218 -10.83 15.18 11.08
N ALA A 219 -10.32 15.75 9.99
CA ALA A 219 -10.21 15.05 8.71
C ALA A 219 -9.24 13.86 8.81
N VAL A 220 -8.07 14.06 9.42
CA VAL A 220 -7.09 13.00 9.65
C VAL A 220 -7.67 11.88 10.53
N ARG A 221 -8.33 12.23 11.63
CA ARG A 221 -8.99 11.24 12.51
C ARG A 221 -10.08 10.46 11.80
N ASN A 222 -10.91 11.11 10.99
CA ASN A 222 -11.96 10.45 10.25
C ASN A 222 -11.39 9.47 9.21
N ASN A 223 -10.33 9.85 8.48
CA ASN A 223 -9.66 8.98 7.54
C ASN A 223 -9.03 7.75 8.24
N LEU A 224 -8.39 7.97 9.40
CA LEU A 224 -7.83 6.88 10.20
C LEU A 224 -8.91 5.94 10.71
N LYS A 225 -10.03 6.50 11.19
CA LYS A 225 -11.17 5.69 11.64
C LYS A 225 -11.75 4.85 10.50
N GLN A 226 -11.96 5.45 9.33
CA GLN A 226 -12.43 4.71 8.15
C GLN A 226 -11.48 3.56 7.75
N ALA A 227 -10.16 3.80 7.80
CA ALA A 227 -9.18 2.76 7.53
C ALA A 227 -9.23 1.63 8.58
N LEU A 228 -9.44 1.94 9.86
CA LEU A 228 -9.61 0.95 10.92
C LEU A 228 -10.92 0.16 10.76
N ASP A 229 -12.04 0.84 10.52
CA ASP A 229 -13.34 0.20 10.31
C ASP A 229 -13.32 -0.73 9.08
N SER A 230 -12.63 -0.32 8.01
CA SER A 230 -12.41 -1.17 6.83
C SER A 230 -11.58 -2.41 7.17
N LYS A 231 -10.52 -2.26 7.98
CA LYS A 231 -9.68 -3.38 8.43
C LYS A 231 -10.45 -4.36 9.32
N ASP A 232 -11.29 -3.86 10.23
CA ASP A 232 -12.10 -4.72 11.09
C ASP A 232 -13.17 -5.49 10.31
N SER A 233 -13.82 -4.83 9.36
CA SER A 233 -14.74 -5.46 8.40
C SER A 233 -14.04 -6.56 7.59
N TYR A 234 -12.81 -6.29 7.13
CA TYR A 234 -11.94 -7.23 6.44
C TYR A 234 -11.70 -8.50 7.26
N LEU A 235 -11.24 -8.35 8.53
CA LEU A 235 -10.95 -9.49 9.41
C LEU A 235 -12.21 -10.31 9.74
N SER A 236 -13.35 -9.65 9.94
CA SER A 236 -14.63 -10.31 10.20
C SER A 236 -15.09 -11.16 9.02
N LYS A 237 -15.04 -10.61 7.79
CA LYS A 237 -15.42 -11.32 6.56
C LYS A 237 -14.50 -12.51 6.31
N MET A 238 -13.18 -12.30 6.44
CA MET A 238 -12.18 -13.36 6.33
C MET A 238 -12.43 -14.52 7.30
N SER A 239 -12.72 -14.21 8.58
CA SER A 239 -13.04 -15.23 9.58
C SER A 239 -14.29 -16.04 9.21
N HIS A 240 -15.31 -15.39 8.67
CA HIS A 240 -16.52 -16.05 8.18
C HIS A 240 -16.22 -16.99 7.00
N ASP A 241 -15.48 -16.49 6.00
CA ASP A 241 -15.20 -17.23 4.76
C ASP A 241 -14.23 -18.41 4.96
N LEU A 242 -13.36 -18.35 5.99
CA LEU A 242 -12.55 -19.50 6.44
C LEU A 242 -13.36 -20.52 7.23
N ARG A 243 -14.31 -20.06 8.07
CA ARG A 243 -15.12 -20.94 8.92
C ARG A 243 -16.09 -21.82 8.12
N THR A 244 -16.64 -21.28 7.02
CA THR A 244 -17.66 -22.00 6.21
C THR A 244 -17.11 -23.30 5.61
N PRO A 245 -16.00 -23.32 4.85
CA PRO A 245 -15.44 -24.56 4.32
C PRO A 245 -14.93 -25.50 5.44
N LEU A 246 -14.38 -24.94 6.53
CA LEU A 246 -13.91 -25.74 7.67
C LEU A 246 -15.05 -26.50 8.34
N ASN A 247 -16.17 -25.83 8.63
CA ASN A 247 -17.36 -26.51 9.18
C ASN A 247 -17.93 -27.52 8.18
N GLY A 248 -17.85 -27.24 6.87
CA GLY A 248 -18.23 -28.21 5.84
C GLY A 248 -17.37 -29.47 5.88
N ILE A 249 -16.05 -29.35 6.02
CA ILE A 249 -15.14 -30.50 6.15
C ILE A 249 -15.49 -31.33 7.39
N ILE A 250 -15.61 -30.67 8.56
CA ILE A 250 -15.94 -31.36 9.82
C ILE A 250 -17.28 -32.10 9.68
N GLY A 251 -18.33 -31.44 9.19
CA GLY A 251 -19.63 -32.10 9.01
C GLY A 251 -19.63 -33.27 8.02
N LEU A 252 -18.77 -33.21 6.98
CA LEU A 252 -18.61 -34.34 6.05
C LEU A 252 -17.84 -35.52 6.67
N LEU A 253 -16.88 -35.24 7.56
CA LEU A 253 -16.20 -36.27 8.37
C LEU A 253 -17.16 -36.94 9.35
N ASP A 254 -17.99 -36.16 10.06
CA ASP A 254 -19.03 -36.67 10.97
C ASP A 254 -20.04 -37.57 10.23
N ILE A 255 -20.37 -37.26 8.96
CA ILE A 255 -21.22 -38.12 8.14
C ILE A 255 -20.55 -39.46 7.85
N ASN A 256 -19.26 -39.45 7.52
CA ASN A 256 -18.50 -40.69 7.27
C ASN A 256 -18.42 -41.56 8.50
N ASP A 257 -18.20 -40.98 9.69
CA ASP A 257 -18.11 -41.70 10.96
C ASP A 257 -19.46 -42.32 11.36
N ASN A 258 -20.58 -41.63 11.07
CA ASN A 258 -21.92 -42.11 11.37
C ASN A 258 -22.45 -43.15 10.36
N HIS A 259 -21.87 -43.27 9.17
CA HIS A 259 -22.30 -44.17 8.11
C HIS A 259 -21.12 -44.98 7.52
N PRO A 260 -20.38 -45.77 8.35
CA PRO A 260 -19.13 -46.41 7.91
C PRO A 260 -19.34 -47.42 6.78
N ASP A 261 -20.50 -48.06 6.70
CA ASP A 261 -20.82 -49.11 5.74
C ASP A 261 -21.34 -48.58 4.38
N ASP A 262 -21.70 -47.28 4.29
CA ASP A 262 -22.19 -46.67 3.04
C ASP A 262 -20.99 -46.14 2.20
N THR A 263 -20.45 -47.00 1.38
CA THR A 263 -19.27 -46.68 0.56
C THR A 263 -19.53 -45.57 -0.45
N GLU A 264 -20.74 -45.45 -1.01
CA GLU A 264 -21.07 -44.40 -1.99
C GLU A 264 -21.20 -43.03 -1.31
N LEU A 265 -21.88 -42.97 -0.15
CA LEU A 265 -21.97 -41.74 0.65
C LEU A 265 -20.60 -41.30 1.14
N ASN A 266 -19.79 -42.23 1.63
CA ASN A 266 -18.43 -41.97 2.12
C ASN A 266 -17.53 -41.44 1.01
N GLN A 267 -17.60 -42.02 -0.20
CA GLN A 267 -16.81 -41.49 -1.34
C GLN A 267 -17.24 -40.06 -1.72
N ARG A 268 -18.55 -39.80 -1.84
CA ARG A 268 -19.07 -38.46 -2.11
C ARG A 268 -18.68 -37.44 -1.03
N SER A 269 -18.70 -37.83 0.23
CA SER A 269 -18.31 -36.98 1.36
C SER A 269 -16.82 -36.65 1.32
N ARG A 270 -15.96 -37.62 1.03
CA ARG A 270 -14.51 -37.42 0.86
C ARG A 270 -14.21 -36.46 -0.28
N ASP A 271 -14.86 -36.62 -1.45
CA ASP A 271 -14.67 -35.77 -2.61
C ASP A 271 -15.09 -34.32 -2.30
N LYS A 272 -16.24 -34.13 -1.62
CA LYS A 272 -16.68 -32.81 -1.18
C LYS A 272 -15.77 -32.20 -0.13
N ALA A 273 -15.29 -32.99 0.85
CA ALA A 273 -14.35 -32.51 1.86
C ALA A 273 -13.02 -32.07 1.22
N ARG A 274 -12.52 -32.81 0.21
CA ARG A 274 -11.32 -32.44 -0.55
C ARG A 274 -11.51 -31.12 -1.30
N VAL A 275 -12.67 -30.90 -1.94
CA VAL A 275 -13.00 -29.64 -2.60
C VAL A 275 -13.04 -28.48 -1.62
N ALA A 276 -13.67 -28.68 -0.44
CA ALA A 276 -13.72 -27.66 0.61
C ALA A 276 -12.34 -27.34 1.20
N ALA A 277 -11.49 -28.36 1.40
CA ALA A 277 -10.11 -28.18 1.88
C ALA A 277 -9.24 -27.41 0.87
N ASN A 278 -9.33 -27.74 -0.41
CA ASN A 278 -8.62 -27.01 -1.47
C ASN A 278 -9.10 -25.54 -1.57
N HIS A 279 -10.39 -25.30 -1.38
CA HIS A 279 -10.91 -23.94 -1.33
C HIS A 279 -10.38 -23.15 -0.14
N LEU A 280 -10.35 -23.77 1.05
CA LEU A 280 -9.78 -23.18 2.27
C LEU A 280 -8.30 -22.83 2.09
N LEU A 281 -7.53 -23.72 1.48
CA LEU A 281 -6.11 -23.52 1.19
C LEU A 281 -5.91 -22.34 0.21
N SER A 282 -6.73 -22.26 -0.84
CA SER A 282 -6.69 -21.14 -1.79
C SER A 282 -6.98 -19.81 -1.08
N LEU A 283 -8.02 -19.76 -0.22
CA LEU A 283 -8.35 -18.58 0.58
C LEU A 283 -7.19 -18.15 1.48
N LEU A 284 -6.55 -19.10 2.15
CA LEU A 284 -5.43 -18.82 3.04
C LEU A 284 -4.24 -18.23 2.27
N ASN A 285 -3.92 -18.82 1.12
CA ASN A 285 -2.85 -18.32 0.25
C ASN A 285 -3.14 -16.93 -0.29
N ASP A 286 -4.38 -16.66 -0.74
CA ASP A 286 -4.81 -15.33 -1.21
C ASP A 286 -4.63 -14.26 -0.12
N VAL A 287 -5.02 -14.59 1.14
CA VAL A 287 -4.88 -13.68 2.28
C VAL A 287 -3.42 -13.42 2.64
N LEU A 288 -2.58 -14.46 2.65
CA LEU A 288 -1.15 -14.32 2.93
C LEU A 288 -0.46 -13.46 1.87
N GLU A 289 -0.84 -13.62 0.60
CA GLU A 289 -0.30 -12.84 -0.49
C GLU A 289 -0.73 -11.38 -0.43
N LEU A 290 -2.01 -11.11 -0.20
CA LEU A 290 -2.50 -9.75 -0.02
C LEU A 290 -1.80 -9.06 1.17
N SER A 291 -1.63 -9.75 2.30
CA SER A 291 -0.92 -9.22 3.47
C SER A 291 0.54 -8.82 3.17
N LYS A 292 1.21 -9.56 2.27
CA LYS A 292 2.58 -9.23 1.84
C LYS A 292 2.62 -8.05 0.89
N LEU A 293 1.68 -7.98 -0.05
CA LEU A 293 1.55 -6.85 -0.97
C LEU A 293 1.30 -5.55 -0.19
N ASP A 294 0.37 -5.56 0.78
CA ASP A 294 0.04 -4.39 1.61
C ASP A 294 1.22 -3.93 2.49
N SER A 295 2.00 -4.86 3.03
CA SER A 295 3.16 -4.53 3.87
C SER A 295 4.41 -4.10 3.10
N GLN A 296 4.35 -4.01 1.78
CA GLN A 296 5.48 -3.77 0.87
C GLN A 296 6.64 -4.76 1.07
N ARG A 297 6.36 -5.94 1.60
CA ARG A 297 7.34 -7.03 1.80
C ARG A 297 7.38 -8.00 0.64
N ALA A 298 6.48 -7.86 -0.34
CA ALA A 298 6.53 -8.66 -1.54
C ALA A 298 7.75 -8.26 -2.37
N THR A 299 8.68 -9.19 -2.53
CA THR A 299 9.88 -9.01 -3.35
C THR A 299 9.73 -9.83 -4.63
N LEU A 300 9.98 -9.19 -5.79
CA LEU A 300 10.08 -9.88 -7.06
C LEU A 300 11.45 -10.54 -7.17
N ILE A 301 11.49 -11.85 -7.42
CA ILE A 301 12.69 -12.46 -8.01
C ILE A 301 12.61 -12.22 -9.51
N GLU A 302 13.53 -11.44 -10.04
CA GLU A 302 13.71 -11.27 -11.48
C GLU A 302 14.68 -12.34 -11.97
N GLU A 303 14.16 -13.51 -12.39
CA GLU A 303 14.92 -14.55 -13.05
C GLU A 303 14.62 -14.59 -14.56
N PRO A 304 15.55 -15.05 -15.39
CA PRO A 304 15.26 -15.23 -16.81
C PRO A 304 14.28 -16.40 -16.98
N PHE A 305 13.19 -16.21 -17.73
CA PHE A 305 12.23 -17.27 -18.06
C PHE A 305 11.68 -17.11 -19.48
N ASP A 306 11.12 -18.21 -20.01
CA ASP A 306 10.41 -18.20 -21.28
C ASP A 306 8.92 -17.92 -21.05
N LEU A 307 8.43 -16.81 -21.54
CA LEU A 307 7.03 -16.40 -21.39
C LEU A 307 6.07 -17.35 -22.13
N ARG A 308 6.55 -18.07 -23.15
CA ARG A 308 5.74 -19.11 -23.84
C ARG A 308 5.37 -20.24 -22.90
N ASP A 309 6.31 -20.70 -22.07
CA ASP A 309 6.04 -21.76 -21.10
C ASP A 309 4.92 -21.38 -20.14
N VAL A 310 4.95 -20.15 -19.64
CA VAL A 310 3.89 -19.65 -18.75
C VAL A 310 2.53 -19.61 -19.45
N LEU A 311 2.49 -19.16 -20.69
CA LEU A 311 1.25 -19.09 -21.48
C LEU A 311 0.72 -20.48 -21.86
N ASP A 312 1.60 -21.41 -22.24
CA ASP A 312 1.25 -22.81 -22.54
C ASP A 312 0.68 -23.52 -21.29
N GLU A 313 1.26 -23.27 -20.11
CA GLU A 313 0.75 -23.80 -18.83
C GLU A 313 -0.62 -23.21 -18.50
N VAL A 314 -0.80 -21.89 -18.64
CA VAL A 314 -2.08 -21.20 -18.40
C VAL A 314 -3.14 -21.75 -19.36
N GLU A 315 -2.84 -21.91 -20.64
CA GLU A 315 -3.75 -22.49 -21.64
C GLU A 315 -4.16 -23.91 -21.24
N THR A 316 -3.18 -24.77 -20.88
CA THR A 316 -3.41 -26.16 -20.51
C THR A 316 -4.33 -26.29 -19.29
N ILE A 317 -4.06 -25.53 -18.22
CA ILE A 317 -4.84 -25.55 -16.98
C ILE A 317 -6.27 -25.02 -17.23
N SER A 318 -6.36 -23.91 -17.94
CA SER A 318 -7.64 -23.21 -18.15
C SER A 318 -8.54 -23.96 -19.16
N LYS A 319 -7.98 -24.71 -20.10
CA LYS A 319 -8.71 -25.47 -21.10
C LYS A 319 -9.59 -26.56 -20.48
N LEU A 320 -9.05 -27.33 -19.54
CA LEU A 320 -9.83 -28.37 -18.83
C LEU A 320 -11.04 -27.75 -18.09
N LYS A 321 -10.85 -26.59 -17.50
CA LYS A 321 -11.91 -25.89 -16.78
C LYS A 321 -12.94 -25.30 -17.73
N ALA A 322 -12.52 -24.70 -18.84
CA ALA A 322 -13.39 -24.15 -19.87
C ALA A 322 -14.25 -25.25 -20.51
N GLU A 323 -13.68 -26.40 -20.86
CA GLU A 323 -14.39 -27.56 -21.39
C GLU A 323 -15.47 -28.08 -20.42
N SER A 324 -15.16 -28.16 -19.12
CA SER A 324 -16.11 -28.60 -18.10
C SER A 324 -17.31 -27.66 -17.94
N MET A 325 -17.19 -26.40 -18.38
CA MET A 325 -18.22 -25.36 -18.31
C MET A 325 -18.83 -25.02 -19.69
N ASN A 326 -18.48 -25.77 -20.74
CA ASN A 326 -18.88 -25.53 -22.14
C ASN A 326 -18.53 -24.13 -22.63
N ILE A 327 -17.28 -23.67 -22.35
CA ILE A 327 -16.77 -22.37 -22.76
C ILE A 327 -15.66 -22.59 -23.78
N ASN A 328 -15.66 -21.81 -24.86
CA ASN A 328 -14.63 -21.85 -25.89
C ASN A 328 -13.44 -20.96 -25.47
N LEU A 329 -12.32 -21.57 -25.13
CA LEU A 329 -11.07 -20.85 -24.82
C LEU A 329 -10.24 -20.69 -26.09
N ILE A 330 -9.86 -19.44 -26.42
CA ILE A 330 -9.07 -19.07 -27.60
C ILE A 330 -7.82 -18.34 -27.13
N CYS A 331 -6.64 -18.91 -27.39
CA CYS A 331 -5.36 -18.32 -27.00
C CYS A 331 -4.56 -17.92 -28.24
N ASN A 332 -4.28 -16.60 -28.40
CA ASN A 332 -3.55 -16.02 -29.52
C ASN A 332 -2.29 -15.29 -29.01
N TYR A 333 -1.24 -16.00 -28.72
CA TYR A 333 0.01 -15.40 -28.22
C TYR A 333 1.22 -15.72 -29.10
N LYS A 334 1.17 -16.76 -29.96
CA LYS A 334 2.34 -17.23 -30.71
C LYS A 334 2.91 -16.18 -31.66
N ASP A 335 2.05 -15.43 -32.34
CA ASP A 335 2.44 -14.37 -33.27
C ASP A 335 2.78 -13.05 -32.58
N GLY A 336 2.32 -12.86 -31.33
CA GLY A 336 2.55 -11.66 -30.53
C GLY A 336 3.84 -11.65 -29.73
N LEU A 337 4.52 -12.81 -29.57
CA LEU A 337 5.71 -12.96 -28.76
C LEU A 337 6.99 -12.84 -29.59
N THR A 338 7.50 -11.62 -29.79
CA THR A 338 8.73 -11.38 -30.55
C THR A 338 10.01 -11.70 -29.75
N CYS A 339 10.02 -11.47 -28.44
CA CYS A 339 11.13 -11.75 -27.53
C CYS A 339 10.62 -12.51 -26.32
N PRO A 340 10.44 -13.85 -26.41
CA PRO A 340 9.80 -14.64 -25.34
C PRO A 340 10.67 -14.79 -24.09
N TYR A 341 12.01 -14.70 -24.20
CA TYR A 341 12.91 -14.78 -23.07
C TYR A 341 13.03 -13.44 -22.36
N VAL A 342 12.55 -13.38 -21.13
CA VAL A 342 12.47 -12.13 -20.36
C VAL A 342 12.90 -12.35 -18.91
N TYR A 343 13.38 -11.27 -18.26
CA TYR A 343 13.60 -11.23 -16.82
C TYR A 343 12.33 -10.85 -16.09
N GLY A 344 11.95 -11.62 -15.09
CA GLY A 344 10.79 -11.35 -14.24
C GLY A 344 10.44 -12.58 -13.38
N SER A 345 9.23 -12.61 -12.85
CA SER A 345 8.72 -13.74 -12.07
C SER A 345 7.68 -14.52 -12.87
N SER A 346 8.05 -15.71 -13.33
CA SER A 346 7.13 -16.64 -14.03
C SER A 346 5.93 -16.99 -13.15
N LEU A 347 6.17 -17.21 -11.84
CA LEU A 347 5.13 -17.54 -10.85
C LEU A 347 4.05 -16.45 -10.78
N HIS A 348 4.45 -15.18 -10.58
CA HIS A 348 3.50 -14.08 -10.48
C HIS A 348 2.80 -13.81 -11.82
N MET A 349 3.51 -13.96 -12.94
CA MET A 349 2.90 -13.82 -14.26
C MET A 349 1.83 -14.89 -14.51
N LYS A 350 2.12 -16.14 -14.17
CA LYS A 350 1.16 -17.25 -14.22
C LYS A 350 -0.07 -16.97 -13.36
N GLN A 351 0.12 -16.46 -12.15
CA GLN A 351 -0.95 -16.15 -11.23
C GLN A 351 -1.85 -15.02 -11.73
N ILE A 352 -1.27 -13.94 -12.28
CA ILE A 352 -2.03 -12.86 -12.91
C ILE A 352 -2.94 -13.42 -14.00
N LEU A 353 -2.37 -14.20 -14.93
CA LEU A 353 -3.11 -14.73 -16.06
C LEU A 353 -4.18 -15.74 -15.64
N LEU A 354 -3.86 -16.67 -14.72
CA LEU A 354 -4.83 -17.63 -14.21
C LEU A 354 -6.00 -16.94 -13.52
N ASN A 355 -5.77 -15.93 -12.69
CA ASN A 355 -6.85 -15.19 -12.03
C ASN A 355 -7.77 -14.48 -13.03
N LEU A 356 -7.21 -13.91 -14.08
CA LEU A 356 -8.00 -13.21 -15.11
C LEU A 356 -8.80 -14.20 -15.97
N VAL A 357 -8.15 -15.28 -16.44
CA VAL A 357 -8.80 -16.28 -17.29
C VAL A 357 -9.84 -17.07 -16.49
N ASP A 358 -9.54 -17.43 -15.25
CA ASP A 358 -10.49 -18.11 -14.35
C ASP A 358 -11.74 -17.29 -14.08
N ASN A 359 -11.60 -15.98 -13.87
CA ASN A 359 -12.73 -15.07 -13.71
C ASN A 359 -13.53 -14.99 -15.01
N ALA A 360 -12.90 -14.89 -16.16
CA ALA A 360 -13.54 -14.85 -17.46
C ALA A 360 -14.33 -16.13 -17.76
N ILE A 361 -13.83 -17.30 -17.34
CA ILE A 361 -14.54 -18.60 -17.44
C ILE A 361 -15.70 -18.66 -16.46
N LYS A 362 -15.45 -18.32 -15.19
CA LYS A 362 -16.41 -18.44 -14.08
C LYS A 362 -17.65 -17.57 -14.26
N TYR A 363 -17.47 -16.33 -14.73
CA TYR A 363 -18.55 -15.36 -14.91
C TYR A 363 -19.07 -15.30 -16.36
N ASN A 364 -18.81 -16.35 -17.13
CA ASN A 364 -19.30 -16.47 -18.49
C ASN A 364 -20.73 -17.03 -18.56
N LYS A 365 -21.31 -16.96 -19.74
CA LYS A 365 -22.57 -17.64 -20.10
C LYS A 365 -22.26 -18.99 -20.73
N VAL A 366 -23.24 -19.91 -20.71
CA VAL A 366 -23.15 -21.20 -21.39
C VAL A 366 -22.90 -20.96 -22.90
N ASP A 367 -22.04 -21.75 -23.51
CA ASP A 367 -21.58 -21.61 -24.89
C ASP A 367 -20.91 -20.25 -25.21
N GLY A 368 -20.37 -19.62 -24.18
CA GLY A 368 -19.58 -18.39 -24.31
C GLY A 368 -18.15 -18.63 -24.79
N PHE A 369 -17.40 -17.54 -24.91
CA PHE A 369 -15.96 -17.62 -25.21
C PHE A 369 -15.12 -16.80 -24.25
N VAL A 370 -13.88 -17.22 -24.07
CA VAL A 370 -12.80 -16.46 -23.44
C VAL A 370 -11.63 -16.39 -24.40
N LYS A 371 -11.10 -15.19 -24.61
CA LYS A 371 -9.99 -14.95 -25.53
C LYS A 371 -8.81 -14.35 -24.78
N LEU A 372 -7.64 -14.96 -24.87
CA LEU A 372 -6.37 -14.44 -24.38
C LEU A 372 -5.50 -14.03 -25.58
N ASP A 373 -5.28 -12.74 -25.73
CA ASP A 373 -4.39 -12.17 -26.74
C ASP A 373 -3.14 -11.58 -26.08
N VAL A 374 -1.98 -11.73 -26.72
CA VAL A 374 -0.72 -11.13 -26.28
C VAL A 374 -0.14 -10.31 -27.43
N ASN A 375 0.16 -9.04 -27.16
CA ASN A 375 0.66 -8.09 -28.13
C ASN A 375 1.89 -7.35 -27.61
N VAL A 376 2.80 -6.94 -28.50
CA VAL A 376 3.88 -6.01 -28.16
C VAL A 376 3.34 -4.58 -28.21
N LYS A 377 3.33 -3.90 -27.07
CA LYS A 377 2.95 -2.47 -26.98
C LYS A 377 4.12 -1.54 -27.27
N ARG A 378 5.31 -1.91 -26.82
CA ARG A 378 6.54 -1.14 -27.01
C ARG A 378 7.76 -2.04 -26.99
N HIS A 379 8.71 -1.77 -27.88
CA HIS A 379 10.02 -2.42 -27.90
C HIS A 379 11.10 -1.35 -28.00
N LYS A 380 12.06 -1.36 -27.08
CA LYS A 380 13.21 -0.45 -27.04
C LYS A 380 14.42 -1.22 -26.51
N GLU A 381 15.44 -1.36 -27.37
CA GLU A 381 16.73 -1.98 -27.02
C GLU A 381 16.57 -3.23 -26.10
N ASP A 382 16.87 -3.08 -24.81
CA ASP A 382 16.81 -4.16 -23.80
C ASP A 382 15.46 -4.31 -23.10
N LEU A 383 14.45 -3.48 -23.46
CA LEU A 383 13.15 -3.45 -22.80
C LEU A 383 12.02 -3.74 -23.80
N ILE A 384 11.17 -4.69 -23.46
CA ILE A 384 9.94 -4.99 -24.18
C ILE A 384 8.74 -4.84 -23.25
N THR A 385 7.67 -4.27 -23.74
CA THR A 385 6.41 -4.11 -22.99
C THR A 385 5.35 -4.95 -23.69
N TYR A 386 4.85 -5.97 -23.00
CA TYR A 386 3.76 -6.78 -23.46
C TYR A 386 2.41 -6.29 -22.92
N GLU A 387 1.40 -6.43 -23.74
CA GLU A 387 0.01 -6.22 -23.41
C GLU A 387 -0.72 -7.56 -23.48
N PHE A 388 -1.30 -7.98 -22.36
CA PHE A 388 -2.10 -9.18 -22.22
C PHE A 388 -3.56 -8.75 -22.14
N VAL A 389 -4.39 -9.25 -23.07
CA VAL A 389 -5.81 -8.90 -23.17
C VAL A 389 -6.63 -10.17 -22.94
N VAL A 390 -7.39 -10.19 -21.85
CA VAL A 390 -8.36 -11.25 -21.56
C VAL A 390 -9.75 -10.70 -21.82
N LYS A 391 -10.43 -11.25 -22.81
CA LYS A 391 -11.76 -10.83 -23.23
C LYS A 391 -12.76 -11.98 -23.11
N ASP A 392 -13.91 -11.71 -22.52
CA ASP A 392 -15.05 -12.62 -22.44
C ASP A 392 -16.31 -11.98 -23.04
N ASN A 393 -17.31 -12.82 -23.34
CA ASN A 393 -18.65 -12.39 -23.70
C ASN A 393 -19.69 -12.80 -22.65
N GLY A 394 -19.27 -12.85 -21.39
CA GLY A 394 -20.05 -13.31 -20.24
C GLY A 394 -21.08 -12.31 -19.74
N LEU A 395 -21.30 -12.33 -18.42
CA LEU A 395 -22.32 -11.52 -17.75
C LEU A 395 -22.02 -10.02 -17.77
N GLY A 396 -20.74 -9.64 -17.96
CA GLY A 396 -20.28 -8.25 -17.83
C GLY A 396 -20.41 -7.73 -16.41
N ILE A 397 -19.98 -6.49 -16.20
CA ILE A 397 -19.85 -5.84 -14.89
C ILE A 397 -20.66 -4.54 -14.92
N ASP A 398 -21.37 -4.25 -13.84
CA ASP A 398 -22.14 -3.02 -13.69
C ASP A 398 -21.22 -1.81 -13.59
N LYS A 399 -21.61 -0.68 -14.20
CA LYS A 399 -20.78 0.52 -14.24
C LYS A 399 -20.42 1.06 -12.84
N GLU A 400 -21.36 0.95 -11.90
CA GLU A 400 -21.14 1.41 -10.52
C GLU A 400 -20.12 0.54 -9.77
N TYR A 401 -19.99 -0.73 -10.16
CA TYR A 401 -19.06 -1.67 -9.53
C TYR A 401 -17.64 -1.63 -10.13
N LEU A 402 -17.47 -1.11 -11.35
CA LEU A 402 -16.17 -1.03 -12.01
C LEU A 402 -15.10 -0.29 -11.21
N ASP A 403 -15.50 0.75 -10.46
CA ASP A 403 -14.58 1.52 -9.61
C ASP A 403 -14.10 0.73 -8.38
N HIS A 404 -14.84 -0.33 -7.99
CA HIS A 404 -14.59 -1.15 -6.79
C HIS A 404 -14.04 -2.54 -7.09
N ILE A 405 -13.90 -2.93 -8.36
CA ILE A 405 -13.53 -4.31 -8.76
C ILE A 405 -12.17 -4.76 -8.25
N PHE A 406 -11.26 -3.82 -8.00
CA PHE A 406 -9.92 -4.06 -7.47
C PHE A 406 -9.82 -3.90 -5.95
N GLU A 407 -10.92 -3.60 -5.26
CA GLU A 407 -10.95 -3.53 -3.80
C GLU A 407 -11.01 -4.96 -3.22
N PRO A 408 -10.25 -5.25 -2.15
CA PRO A 408 -10.31 -6.56 -1.51
C PRO A 408 -11.73 -6.92 -1.04
N PHE A 409 -12.12 -8.19 -1.24
CA PHE A 409 -13.45 -8.75 -0.90
C PHE A 409 -14.64 -8.08 -1.60
N SER A 410 -14.39 -7.31 -2.64
CA SER A 410 -15.45 -6.71 -3.44
C SER A 410 -16.12 -7.76 -4.32
N GLN A 411 -17.45 -7.79 -4.33
CA GLN A 411 -18.29 -8.69 -5.14
C GLN A 411 -19.55 -7.96 -5.59
N GLU A 412 -19.91 -8.03 -6.86
CA GLU A 412 -21.04 -7.28 -7.42
C GLU A 412 -22.42 -7.73 -6.87
N ASN A 413 -22.62 -9.02 -6.59
CA ASN A 413 -23.90 -9.56 -6.05
C ASN A 413 -23.67 -10.76 -5.15
N GLN A 414 -24.22 -10.73 -3.93
CA GLN A 414 -24.24 -11.87 -2.99
C GLN A 414 -25.31 -12.94 -3.33
N ASN A 415 -26.12 -12.76 -4.38
CA ASN A 415 -27.29 -13.61 -4.70
C ASN A 415 -27.05 -14.65 -5.81
N PHE A 416 -25.81 -14.88 -6.24
CA PHE A 416 -25.52 -15.95 -7.20
C PHE A 416 -25.34 -17.29 -6.48
N ASN A 417 -25.85 -18.38 -7.13
CA ASN A 417 -25.78 -19.77 -6.66
C ASN A 417 -24.42 -20.11 -6.02
N GLU A 418 -24.43 -20.89 -4.94
CA GLU A 418 -23.29 -21.31 -4.11
C GLU A 418 -22.03 -21.78 -4.90
N TYR A 419 -22.20 -22.24 -6.13
CA TYR A 419 -21.11 -22.69 -7.01
C TYR A 419 -20.30 -21.57 -7.69
N ARG A 420 -20.72 -20.30 -7.60
CA ARG A 420 -20.03 -19.15 -8.23
C ARG A 420 -19.38 -18.19 -7.21
N LEU A 421 -19.39 -18.54 -5.93
CA LEU A 421 -18.76 -17.73 -4.91
C LEU A 421 -17.23 -17.69 -5.11
N GLY A 422 -16.69 -16.48 -5.26
CA GLY A 422 -15.25 -16.22 -5.23
C GLY A 422 -14.87 -15.53 -3.93
N THR A 423 -13.58 -15.50 -3.63
CA THR A 423 -13.03 -14.83 -2.44
C THR A 423 -13.17 -13.30 -2.50
N GLY A 424 -13.28 -12.73 -3.70
CA GLY A 424 -13.19 -11.29 -3.95
C GLY A 424 -11.77 -10.75 -3.75
N LEU A 425 -10.77 -11.63 -3.61
CA LEU A 425 -9.36 -11.27 -3.44
C LEU A 425 -8.57 -11.32 -4.74
N GLY A 426 -8.94 -12.18 -5.68
CA GLY A 426 -8.17 -12.43 -6.90
C GLY A 426 -7.85 -11.16 -7.69
N MET A 427 -8.82 -10.23 -7.85
CA MET A 427 -8.59 -9.00 -8.63
C MET A 427 -7.71 -7.97 -7.88
N SER A 428 -7.80 -7.89 -6.55
CA SER A 428 -6.91 -7.05 -5.75
C SER A 428 -5.48 -7.59 -5.76
N ILE A 429 -5.30 -8.91 -5.72
CA ILE A 429 -4.00 -9.57 -5.88
C ILE A 429 -3.43 -9.29 -7.27
N VAL A 430 -4.22 -9.46 -8.34
CA VAL A 430 -3.78 -9.13 -9.71
C VAL A 430 -3.29 -7.70 -9.80
N LYS A 431 -4.03 -6.73 -9.27
CA LYS A 431 -3.61 -5.33 -9.27
C LYS A 431 -2.30 -5.13 -8.52
N GLY A 432 -2.17 -5.67 -7.32
CA GLY A 432 -0.95 -5.58 -6.51
C GLY A 432 0.27 -6.20 -7.21
N LEU A 433 0.12 -7.37 -7.82
CA LEU A 433 1.19 -8.03 -8.58
C LEU A 433 1.59 -7.24 -9.84
N VAL A 434 0.62 -6.72 -10.58
CA VAL A 434 0.88 -5.88 -11.77
C VAL A 434 1.62 -4.59 -11.36
N GLU A 435 1.23 -3.93 -10.27
CA GLU A 435 1.92 -2.76 -9.74
C GLU A 435 3.34 -3.11 -9.26
N LEU A 436 3.53 -4.25 -8.60
CA LEU A 436 4.83 -4.76 -8.18
C LEU A 436 5.74 -5.00 -9.39
N MET A 437 5.20 -5.49 -10.51
CA MET A 437 5.89 -5.67 -11.80
C MET A 437 6.00 -4.36 -12.62
N LYS A 438 5.72 -3.20 -12.02
CA LYS A 438 5.76 -1.87 -12.65
C LYS A 438 4.87 -1.75 -13.89
N GLY A 439 3.82 -2.55 -13.95
CA GLY A 439 2.82 -2.58 -15.00
C GLY A 439 1.60 -1.70 -14.71
N SER A 440 0.58 -1.87 -15.52
CA SER A 440 -0.74 -1.27 -15.33
C SER A 440 -1.83 -2.24 -15.76
N ILE A 441 -2.99 -2.17 -15.09
CA ILE A 441 -4.18 -2.94 -15.43
C ILE A 441 -5.35 -1.99 -15.68
N SER A 442 -6.16 -2.30 -16.69
CA SER A 442 -7.42 -1.60 -16.98
C SER A 442 -8.52 -2.59 -17.29
N VAL A 443 -9.77 -2.17 -17.10
CA VAL A 443 -10.96 -2.97 -17.37
C VAL A 443 -11.99 -2.14 -18.13
N THR A 444 -12.59 -2.75 -19.15
CA THR A 444 -13.77 -2.24 -19.83
C THR A 444 -14.82 -3.31 -19.84
N SER A 445 -16.04 -2.99 -19.39
CA SER A 445 -17.12 -3.96 -19.30
C SER A 445 -18.47 -3.30 -19.49
N LYS A 446 -19.44 -4.09 -19.97
CA LYS A 446 -20.83 -3.71 -20.03
C LYS A 446 -21.70 -4.91 -19.68
N LYS A 447 -22.63 -4.72 -18.76
CA LYS A 447 -23.54 -5.76 -18.29
C LYS A 447 -24.27 -6.44 -19.44
N GLY A 448 -24.20 -7.77 -19.51
CA GLY A 448 -24.77 -8.62 -20.56
C GLY A 448 -23.94 -8.73 -21.85
N GLU A 449 -22.87 -7.94 -22.02
CA GLU A 449 -22.02 -7.96 -23.21
C GLU A 449 -20.64 -8.62 -22.97
N GLY A 450 -20.21 -8.71 -21.70
CA GLY A 450 -18.92 -9.26 -21.28
C GLY A 450 -17.92 -8.22 -20.80
N SER A 451 -16.69 -8.67 -20.56
CA SER A 451 -15.60 -7.84 -20.01
C SER A 451 -14.32 -7.98 -20.83
N THR A 452 -13.48 -6.97 -20.75
CA THR A 452 -12.13 -6.98 -21.32
C THR A 452 -11.18 -6.41 -20.28
N PHE A 453 -10.22 -7.22 -19.86
CA PHE A 453 -9.13 -6.83 -18.97
C PHE A 453 -7.85 -6.68 -19.79
N GLU A 454 -7.16 -5.57 -19.63
CA GLU A 454 -5.90 -5.25 -20.29
C GLU A 454 -4.81 -5.09 -19.24
N VAL A 455 -3.77 -5.92 -19.31
CA VAL A 455 -2.60 -5.87 -18.43
C VAL A 455 -1.37 -5.53 -19.26
N VAL A 456 -0.65 -4.49 -18.87
CA VAL A 456 0.54 -4.02 -19.57
C VAL A 456 1.74 -4.12 -18.63
N ILE A 457 2.73 -4.94 -18.99
CA ILE A 457 3.92 -5.19 -18.16
C ILE A 457 5.19 -4.96 -18.97
N PRO A 458 6.14 -4.13 -18.46
CA PRO A 458 7.46 -3.97 -19.04
C PRO A 458 8.38 -5.10 -18.54
N PHE A 459 9.13 -5.70 -19.46
CA PHE A 459 10.14 -6.71 -19.16
C PHE A 459 11.50 -6.32 -19.72
N LYS A 460 12.55 -6.70 -19.02
CA LYS A 460 13.90 -6.69 -19.56
C LYS A 460 14.10 -7.96 -20.39
N ILE A 461 14.68 -7.83 -21.59
CA ILE A 461 14.93 -8.99 -22.47
C ILE A 461 16.06 -9.83 -21.86
N ALA A 462 15.86 -11.15 -21.83
CA ALA A 462 16.83 -12.13 -21.36
C ALA A 462 17.47 -12.88 -22.56
N PRO A 463 18.68 -13.45 -22.38
CA PRO A 463 19.25 -14.34 -23.37
C PRO A 463 18.41 -15.63 -23.48
N GLU A 464 18.51 -16.30 -24.63
CA GLU A 464 17.82 -17.57 -24.87
C GLU A 464 18.27 -18.63 -23.86
N ILE A 465 17.30 -19.27 -23.19
CA ILE A 465 17.54 -20.31 -22.21
C ILE A 465 17.59 -21.65 -22.93
N VAL A 466 18.76 -22.26 -23.01
CA VAL A 466 18.91 -23.62 -23.56
C VAL A 466 18.38 -24.60 -22.51
N LYS A 467 17.18 -25.12 -22.73
CA LYS A 467 16.65 -26.24 -21.90
C LYS A 467 17.39 -27.51 -22.25
N ASN A 468 18.18 -28.06 -21.32
CA ASN A 468 18.63 -29.43 -21.41
C ASN A 468 17.46 -30.36 -21.07
N THR A 469 16.66 -30.70 -22.06
CA THR A 469 15.63 -31.74 -21.96
C THR A 469 16.36 -33.10 -21.92
N LYS A 470 16.62 -33.61 -20.71
CA LYS A 470 16.85 -35.03 -20.51
C LYS A 470 15.50 -35.69 -20.26
N ASP A 471 14.85 -36.14 -21.32
CA ASP A 471 13.76 -37.10 -21.25
C ASP A 471 14.35 -38.48 -20.88
N SER A 472 14.54 -38.73 -19.60
CA SER A 472 14.77 -40.09 -19.09
C SER A 472 13.87 -40.24 -17.86
N LYS A 473 12.75 -40.95 -17.99
CA LYS A 473 11.99 -41.46 -16.83
C LYS A 473 12.89 -42.47 -16.11
N VAL A 474 13.63 -42.01 -15.12
CA VAL A 474 14.36 -42.87 -14.19
C VAL A 474 13.34 -43.39 -13.17
N SER A 475 13.34 -44.68 -12.89
CA SER A 475 12.48 -45.27 -11.87
C SER A 475 12.96 -44.86 -10.48
N ILE A 476 12.10 -44.16 -9.69
CA ILE A 476 12.41 -43.79 -8.29
C ILE A 476 12.30 -44.98 -7.32
N LYS A 477 11.84 -46.11 -7.80
CA LYS A 477 11.63 -47.32 -6.99
C LYS A 477 12.95 -47.86 -6.41
N GLY A 478 12.94 -48.03 -5.08
CA GLY A 478 14.11 -48.50 -4.34
C GLY A 478 15.11 -47.43 -3.94
N LYS A 479 14.86 -46.14 -4.28
CA LYS A 479 15.65 -45.00 -3.81
C LYS A 479 15.50 -44.82 -2.31
N LYS A 480 16.57 -44.45 -1.61
CA LYS A 480 16.63 -44.27 -0.17
C LYS A 480 16.60 -42.78 0.17
N VAL A 481 15.53 -42.33 0.76
CA VAL A 481 15.28 -40.92 1.08
C VAL A 481 15.23 -40.70 2.59
N LEU A 482 15.96 -39.69 3.09
CA LEU A 482 15.81 -39.20 4.46
C LEU A 482 14.78 -38.10 4.46
N LEU A 483 13.64 -38.34 5.12
CA LEU A 483 12.53 -37.37 5.30
C LEU A 483 12.65 -36.72 6.68
N VAL A 484 12.82 -35.39 6.68
CA VAL A 484 12.97 -34.59 7.89
C VAL A 484 11.78 -33.62 8.00
N GLU A 485 10.92 -33.86 8.99
CA GLU A 485 9.67 -33.13 9.18
C GLU A 485 9.27 -33.18 10.65
N ASP A 486 9.00 -32.05 11.29
CA ASP A 486 8.68 -31.97 12.72
C ASP A 486 7.20 -32.31 13.03
N ASN A 487 6.31 -32.07 12.07
CA ASN A 487 4.89 -32.36 12.22
C ASN A 487 4.58 -33.83 11.92
N ASP A 488 4.11 -34.58 12.91
CA ASP A 488 3.83 -36.03 12.82
C ASP A 488 2.89 -36.37 11.66
N LEU A 489 1.81 -35.58 11.48
CA LEU A 489 0.83 -35.80 10.40
C LEU A 489 1.45 -35.59 9.01
N ASN A 490 2.21 -34.51 8.84
CA ASN A 490 2.88 -34.22 7.57
C ASN A 490 3.91 -35.31 7.23
N ARG A 491 4.66 -35.74 8.25
CA ARG A 491 5.67 -36.80 8.10
C ARG A 491 5.04 -38.11 7.69
N GLU A 492 3.94 -38.53 8.34
CA GLU A 492 3.19 -39.74 8.01
C GLU A 492 2.62 -39.68 6.58
N ILE A 493 2.04 -38.55 6.18
CA ILE A 493 1.50 -38.36 4.82
C ILE A 493 2.62 -38.48 3.79
N ALA A 494 3.71 -37.73 3.97
CA ALA A 494 4.81 -37.71 3.00
C ALA A 494 5.46 -39.13 2.89
N LYS A 495 5.67 -39.81 4.02
CA LYS A 495 6.18 -41.16 4.06
C LYS A 495 5.28 -42.13 3.28
N THR A 496 3.99 -42.17 3.61
CA THR A 496 3.02 -43.04 2.95
C THR A 496 3.01 -42.84 1.44
N LEU A 497 2.95 -41.59 1.00
CA LEU A 497 2.95 -41.23 -0.43
C LEU A 497 4.21 -41.69 -1.15
N LEU A 498 5.38 -41.56 -0.53
CA LEU A 498 6.66 -41.98 -1.10
C LEU A 498 6.80 -43.50 -1.10
N GLU A 499 6.39 -44.18 -0.03
CA GLU A 499 6.43 -45.65 0.07
C GLU A 499 5.47 -46.32 -0.94
N ASP A 500 4.32 -45.74 -1.22
CA ASP A 500 3.39 -46.20 -2.27
C ASP A 500 4.03 -46.18 -3.66
N GLU A 501 4.97 -45.28 -3.93
CA GLU A 501 5.75 -45.20 -5.17
C GLU A 501 7.02 -46.11 -5.12
N GLY A 502 7.22 -46.82 -4.03
CA GLY A 502 8.31 -47.77 -3.84
C GLY A 502 9.64 -47.15 -3.39
N VAL A 503 9.64 -45.96 -2.83
CA VAL A 503 10.78 -45.30 -2.21
C VAL A 503 11.01 -45.87 -0.82
N LEU A 504 12.25 -46.03 -0.38
CA LEU A 504 12.62 -46.42 0.97
C LEU A 504 12.84 -45.18 1.83
N VAL A 505 11.94 -44.93 2.78
CA VAL A 505 11.95 -43.71 3.59
C VAL A 505 12.54 -43.99 4.98
N SER A 506 13.54 -43.20 5.38
CA SER A 506 14.00 -43.06 6.76
C SER A 506 13.52 -41.72 7.30
N GLU A 507 13.09 -41.68 8.55
CA GLU A 507 12.46 -40.49 9.15
C GLU A 507 13.38 -39.83 10.16
N ALA A 508 13.29 -38.48 10.26
CA ALA A 508 13.83 -37.69 11.34
C ALA A 508 12.82 -36.59 11.75
N VAL A 509 12.75 -36.30 13.04
CA VAL A 509 11.73 -35.39 13.61
C VAL A 509 12.19 -33.94 13.69
N ASP A 510 13.48 -33.68 13.60
CA ASP A 510 14.07 -32.33 13.54
C ASP A 510 15.49 -32.37 12.93
N GLY A 511 16.13 -31.20 12.86
CA GLY A 511 17.46 -31.08 12.26
C GLY A 511 18.57 -31.79 13.04
N LEU A 512 18.46 -31.90 14.37
CA LEU A 512 19.44 -32.60 15.21
C LEU A 512 19.33 -34.09 15.01
N ASP A 513 18.12 -34.62 14.97
CA ASP A 513 17.84 -36.03 14.70
C ASP A 513 18.28 -36.42 13.28
N ALA A 514 17.98 -35.56 12.29
CA ALA A 514 18.42 -35.76 10.91
C ALA A 514 19.93 -35.84 10.80
N LEU A 515 20.66 -34.94 11.47
CA LEU A 515 22.13 -34.97 11.47
C LEU A 515 22.68 -36.27 12.07
N LYS A 516 22.12 -36.71 13.19
CA LYS A 516 22.49 -37.95 13.85
C LYS A 516 22.22 -39.18 12.96
N VAL A 517 21.02 -39.27 12.36
CA VAL A 517 20.64 -40.37 11.44
C VAL A 517 21.58 -40.38 10.25
N PHE A 518 21.96 -39.22 9.72
CA PHE A 518 22.87 -39.12 8.59
C PHE A 518 24.30 -39.52 8.98
N GLU A 519 24.81 -39.08 10.16
CA GLU A 519 26.15 -39.46 10.64
C GLU A 519 26.29 -40.94 10.94
N GLU A 520 25.24 -41.56 11.53
CA GLU A 520 25.24 -42.98 11.88
C GLU A 520 25.03 -43.92 10.66
N SER A 521 24.57 -43.36 9.53
CA SER A 521 24.37 -44.12 8.30
C SER A 521 25.69 -44.53 7.61
N GLU A 522 25.67 -45.61 6.85
CA GLU A 522 26.76 -45.97 5.95
C GLU A 522 26.99 -44.88 4.89
N ILE A 523 28.22 -44.67 4.47
CA ILE A 523 28.54 -43.67 3.44
C ILE A 523 27.83 -44.08 2.13
N GLY A 524 27.07 -43.12 1.55
CA GLY A 524 26.27 -43.33 0.35
C GLY A 524 24.97 -44.13 0.57
N TYR A 525 24.52 -44.25 1.82
CA TYR A 525 23.26 -44.92 2.13
C TYR A 525 22.04 -44.18 1.59
N PHE A 526 22.01 -42.85 1.72
CA PHE A 526 20.92 -42.02 1.21
C PHE A 526 21.20 -41.51 -0.19
N ASP A 527 20.17 -41.54 -1.06
CA ASP A 527 20.20 -40.96 -2.39
C ASP A 527 19.84 -39.47 -2.35
N LEU A 528 18.94 -39.07 -1.41
CA LEU A 528 18.40 -37.73 -1.31
C LEU A 528 17.87 -37.43 0.10
N VAL A 529 17.85 -36.15 0.50
CA VAL A 529 17.20 -35.67 1.73
C VAL A 529 16.05 -34.73 1.36
N LEU A 530 14.86 -34.97 1.91
CA LEU A 530 13.74 -34.06 1.95
C LEU A 530 13.74 -33.36 3.31
N MET A 531 13.96 -32.05 3.33
CA MET A 531 14.26 -31.29 4.55
C MET A 531 13.26 -30.18 4.77
N ASP A 532 12.47 -30.23 5.85
CA ASP A 532 11.68 -29.06 6.25
C ASP A 532 12.59 -27.89 6.62
N VAL A 533 12.24 -26.71 6.14
CA VAL A 533 12.99 -25.47 6.44
C VAL A 533 12.74 -25.00 7.87
N MET A 534 11.50 -25.14 8.37
CA MET A 534 11.07 -24.56 9.65
C MET A 534 10.80 -25.66 10.67
N MET A 535 11.80 -25.97 11.49
CA MET A 535 11.71 -26.98 12.53
C MET A 535 12.22 -26.43 13.88
N PRO A 536 11.74 -26.99 15.03
CA PRO A 536 12.27 -26.65 16.34
C PRO A 536 13.71 -27.16 16.51
N ASN A 537 14.38 -26.74 17.58
CA ASN A 537 15.74 -27.11 17.95
C ASN A 537 16.78 -26.72 16.91
N MET A 538 16.78 -27.33 15.73
CA MET A 538 17.66 -27.02 14.60
C MET A 538 16.86 -26.97 13.31
N ASN A 539 16.80 -25.78 12.68
CA ASN A 539 16.07 -25.58 11.43
C ASN A 539 16.79 -26.20 10.21
N GLY A 540 16.05 -26.44 9.13
CA GLY A 540 16.57 -27.13 7.95
C GLY A 540 17.77 -26.43 7.29
N LEU A 541 17.82 -25.07 7.33
CA LEU A 541 18.95 -24.32 6.78
C LEU A 541 20.24 -24.59 7.56
N SER A 542 20.15 -24.61 8.89
CA SER A 542 21.29 -24.91 9.77
C SER A 542 21.69 -26.36 9.66
N THR A 543 20.73 -27.29 9.56
CA THR A 543 20.99 -28.73 9.35
C THR A 543 21.70 -28.98 8.02
N THR A 544 21.26 -28.32 6.95
CA THR A 544 21.90 -28.43 5.64
C THR A 544 23.37 -27.97 5.70
N ARG A 545 23.65 -26.83 6.32
CA ARG A 545 25.04 -26.36 6.50
C ARG A 545 25.88 -27.35 7.30
N ALA A 546 25.33 -27.89 8.40
CA ALA A 546 26.00 -28.87 9.19
C ALA A 546 26.31 -30.15 8.38
N ILE A 547 25.36 -30.67 7.58
CA ILE A 547 25.60 -31.82 6.69
C ILE A 547 26.70 -31.49 5.67
N ARG A 548 26.69 -30.29 5.08
CA ARG A 548 27.71 -29.86 4.09
C ARG A 548 29.11 -29.71 4.71
N GLU A 549 29.20 -29.40 6.01
CA GLU A 549 30.44 -29.24 6.77
C GLU A 549 31.01 -30.60 7.29
N LEU A 550 30.22 -31.67 7.24
CA LEU A 550 30.70 -33.01 7.61
C LEU A 550 31.85 -33.47 6.70
N ASN A 551 32.88 -34.05 7.29
CA ASN A 551 33.99 -34.62 6.53
C ASN A 551 33.64 -36.01 5.98
N ARG A 552 32.57 -36.07 5.17
CA ARG A 552 32.06 -37.30 4.52
C ARG A 552 32.00 -37.08 3.00
N ILE A 553 32.30 -38.14 2.24
CA ILE A 553 32.30 -38.07 0.76
C ILE A 553 30.89 -37.78 0.22
N ASP A 554 29.85 -38.23 0.91
CA ASP A 554 28.44 -38.09 0.58
C ASP A 554 27.77 -36.83 1.18
N SER A 555 28.53 -35.93 1.80
CA SER A 555 27.99 -34.65 2.34
C SER A 555 27.36 -33.73 1.27
N ASN A 556 27.67 -33.97 -0.01
CA ASN A 556 27.13 -33.23 -1.16
C ASN A 556 25.89 -33.89 -1.79
N LEU A 557 25.27 -34.90 -1.12
CA LEU A 557 24.03 -35.48 -1.62
C LEU A 557 22.94 -34.41 -1.85
N PRO A 558 21.98 -34.65 -2.77
CA PRO A 558 20.89 -33.72 -3.01
C PRO A 558 20.05 -33.51 -1.74
N ILE A 559 19.82 -32.24 -1.37
CA ILE A 559 18.92 -31.83 -0.28
C ILE A 559 17.85 -30.93 -0.88
N ILE A 560 16.60 -31.35 -0.78
CA ILE A 560 15.45 -30.65 -1.31
C ILE A 560 14.69 -30.05 -0.14
N ALA A 561 14.46 -28.73 -0.17
CA ALA A 561 13.71 -28.03 0.85
C ALA A 561 12.21 -28.37 0.76
N LEU A 562 11.58 -28.67 1.90
CA LEU A 562 10.13 -28.70 2.07
C LEU A 562 9.72 -27.37 2.72
N SER A 563 8.96 -26.54 2.01
CA SER A 563 8.61 -25.20 2.50
C SER A 563 7.10 -24.97 2.45
N ALA A 564 6.55 -24.38 3.49
CA ALA A 564 5.15 -23.94 3.50
C ALA A 564 4.90 -22.82 2.45
N ASN A 565 5.95 -22.13 2.01
CA ASN A 565 5.86 -21.00 1.10
C ASN A 565 6.99 -21.07 0.05
N ALA A 566 6.62 -21.12 -1.22
CA ALA A 566 7.56 -21.03 -2.35
C ALA A 566 7.96 -19.55 -2.63
N TYR A 567 8.30 -18.78 -1.59
CA TYR A 567 8.63 -17.37 -1.79
C TYR A 567 10.10 -17.15 -2.12
N ALA A 568 10.32 -16.12 -2.90
CA ALA A 568 11.58 -15.66 -3.42
C ALA A 568 12.71 -15.55 -2.38
N GLU A 569 12.42 -14.98 -1.22
CA GLU A 569 13.42 -14.84 -0.15
C GLU A 569 13.78 -16.18 0.49
N ASP A 570 12.80 -17.07 0.60
CA ASP A 570 13.03 -18.37 1.21
C ASP A 570 13.79 -19.29 0.26
N ILE A 571 13.50 -19.25 -1.04
CA ILE A 571 14.27 -19.95 -2.09
C ILE A 571 15.73 -19.48 -2.11
N LYS A 572 15.98 -18.17 -1.99
CA LYS A 572 17.35 -17.67 -1.92
C LYS A 572 18.08 -18.17 -0.68
N LYS A 573 17.43 -18.13 0.49
CA LYS A 573 18.02 -18.62 1.76
C LYS A 573 18.33 -20.13 1.70
N THR A 574 17.47 -20.93 1.06
CA THR A 574 17.70 -22.38 0.89
C THR A 574 18.90 -22.63 -0.02
N LYS A 575 19.02 -21.94 -1.15
CA LYS A 575 20.18 -22.02 -2.04
C LYS A 575 21.48 -21.57 -1.34
N ASP A 576 21.42 -20.45 -0.59
CA ASP A 576 22.57 -19.92 0.18
C ASP A 576 23.01 -20.88 1.31
N ALA A 577 22.10 -21.71 1.82
CA ALA A 577 22.41 -22.76 2.79
C ALA A 577 23.01 -24.04 2.16
N GLY A 578 22.99 -24.18 0.84
CA GLY A 578 23.50 -25.33 0.11
C GLY A 578 22.47 -26.40 -0.22
N MET A 579 21.15 -26.04 -0.20
CA MET A 579 20.11 -26.93 -0.72
C MET A 579 20.05 -26.86 -2.25
N ASN A 580 19.61 -27.96 -2.89
CA ASN A 580 19.63 -28.08 -4.33
C ASN A 580 18.36 -27.58 -5.01
N ASP A 581 17.19 -27.80 -4.37
CA ASP A 581 15.88 -27.39 -4.90
C ASP A 581 14.86 -27.28 -3.77
N TYR A 582 13.58 -27.03 -4.10
CA TYR A 582 12.51 -26.92 -3.12
C TYR A 582 11.18 -27.51 -3.62
N VAL A 583 10.34 -27.98 -2.68
CA VAL A 583 8.95 -28.41 -2.90
C VAL A 583 8.05 -27.67 -1.93
N SER A 584 6.95 -27.10 -2.44
CA SER A 584 5.97 -26.40 -1.61
C SER A 584 5.03 -27.38 -0.89
N LYS A 585 4.73 -27.10 0.39
CA LYS A 585 3.67 -27.77 1.16
C LYS A 585 2.31 -27.11 0.86
N PRO A 586 1.19 -27.87 0.79
CA PRO A 586 1.11 -29.32 0.91
C PRO A 586 1.68 -30.01 -0.33
N PHE A 587 2.41 -31.11 -0.10
CA PHE A 587 3.04 -31.83 -1.20
C PHE A 587 2.00 -32.55 -2.06
N LYS A 588 2.19 -32.46 -3.37
CA LYS A 588 1.59 -33.41 -4.30
C LYS A 588 2.62 -34.48 -4.61
N ILE A 589 2.18 -35.73 -4.67
CA ILE A 589 3.10 -36.85 -4.91
C ILE A 589 3.87 -36.68 -6.23
N GLU A 590 3.19 -36.11 -7.25
CA GLU A 590 3.81 -35.86 -8.55
C GLU A 590 5.05 -34.95 -8.44
N ASN A 591 4.98 -33.91 -7.60
CA ASN A 591 6.10 -32.98 -7.39
C ASN A 591 7.27 -33.64 -6.65
N LEU A 592 6.98 -34.49 -5.65
CA LEU A 592 8.03 -35.24 -4.93
C LEU A 592 8.72 -36.25 -5.84
N VAL A 593 7.92 -36.98 -6.65
CA VAL A 593 8.44 -37.94 -7.65
C VAL A 593 9.34 -37.22 -8.66
N GLU A 594 8.89 -36.09 -9.21
CA GLU A 594 9.67 -35.30 -10.16
C GLU A 594 11.00 -34.81 -9.58
N MET A 595 11.02 -34.38 -8.31
CA MET A 595 12.25 -33.95 -7.66
C MET A 595 13.21 -35.12 -7.41
N ILE A 596 12.72 -36.28 -6.99
CA ILE A 596 13.55 -37.46 -6.79
C ILE A 596 14.11 -37.92 -8.14
N ASP A 597 13.28 -37.99 -9.20
CA ASP A 597 13.74 -38.39 -10.56
C ASP A 597 14.79 -37.41 -11.12
N LYS A 598 14.66 -36.10 -10.83
CA LYS A 598 15.61 -35.07 -11.29
C LYS A 598 16.99 -35.18 -10.65
N TYR A 599 17.08 -35.63 -9.40
CA TYR A 599 18.31 -35.57 -8.61
C TYR A 599 18.92 -36.94 -8.30
N CYS A 600 18.20 -38.06 -8.50
CA CYS A 600 18.63 -39.42 -8.28
C CYS A 600 18.72 -40.25 -9.56
#